data_fd17195c8ad0b631b399690c5f7b36c6
#
_entry.id   fd17195c8ad0b631b399690c5f7b36c6
#
_cell.length_a   1.000
_cell.length_b   1.000
_cell.length_c   1.000
_cell.angle_alpha   90.00
_cell.angle_beta   90.00
_cell.angle_gamma   90.00
#
_symmetry.space_group_name_H-M   'P 1'
#
loop_
_entity.id
_entity.type
_entity.pdbx_description
1 polymer ?
#
loop_
_entity_poly.entity_id
_entity_poly.type
_entity_poly.pdbx_seq_one_letter_code
_entity_poly.pdbx_strand_id
1 'polypeptide(L)'
;MFGWEFPPHISGGLGTACFGLSQSLAKKNTHILFVAPRADDHQTLDGVAVISASNIPVPIKAIEKYFPVIASSENITGKRKEHSGKLTSITITSDLLPYFYGDSIFTEASLEQWNYQLNDSTDNEHIKMKDKTQTRYLFSGGYGSHLLEEVKRYAMVAGQIAKKNSFQVIHAHDWLTYPAGIEAKRISGKPLIIHVHATEYDRAGENINQRIFEIERMGMEKADRIIAVSQLTKNIIVSRYNIVPTKVEVVHNGVVPKRNNNGIALPLGGKRVVTFLGRVTHQKGPGYFVDAAHKVLQKFPDVHFVMAGSGDLLPKMIERVAALKLSSHFHFTGFLNTSKVDKIWAISTVYVMPSVSEPFGIAPLEAIMAGVPVIISNQSGVAEVVQHAIKVNFWDTQALASAICDLLTYKSLTNTLKRKSEVEIKKINWSLAAKKINTIYHELTTQP
;
A
#
# COMPACT_ATOMS: atom_id res chain seq x y z
N MET A 1 -15.65 -2.98 5.79
CA MET A 1 -14.32 -3.06 5.18
C MET A 1 -13.27 -2.47 6.11
N PHE A 2 -12.10 -3.06 6.23
CA PHE A 2 -10.96 -2.53 6.98
C PHE A 2 -9.86 -2.13 6.01
N GLY A 3 -9.41 -0.87 6.05
CA GLY A 3 -8.30 -0.35 5.28
C GLY A 3 -7.39 0.50 6.14
N TRP A 4 -6.12 0.69 5.70
CA TRP A 4 -5.16 1.53 6.42
C TRP A 4 -5.19 2.98 5.96
N GLU A 5 -5.49 3.18 4.68
CA GLU A 5 -5.57 4.48 4.03
C GLU A 5 -6.93 4.68 3.37
N PHE A 6 -7.50 5.87 3.53
CA PHE A 6 -8.71 6.30 2.83
C PHE A 6 -8.71 7.84 2.69
N PRO A 7 -9.31 8.44 1.64
CA PRO A 7 -9.35 9.88 1.50
C PRO A 7 -9.95 10.58 2.73
N PRO A 8 -9.43 11.76 3.14
CA PRO A 8 -8.36 12.54 2.50
C PRO A 8 -6.94 12.05 2.84
N HIS A 9 -6.79 11.07 3.74
CA HIS A 9 -5.50 10.56 4.24
C HIS A 9 -5.00 9.41 3.36
N ILE A 10 -4.40 9.75 2.21
CA ILE A 10 -3.80 8.80 1.27
C ILE A 10 -2.32 9.13 1.10
N SER A 11 -1.46 8.12 1.27
CA SER A 11 -0.02 8.22 1.04
C SER A 11 0.44 7.44 -0.20
N GLY A 12 -0.43 6.60 -0.78
CA GLY A 12 -0.02 5.75 -1.90
C GLY A 12 -1.14 5.07 -2.68
N GLY A 13 -0.74 4.07 -3.47
CA GLY A 13 -1.64 3.31 -4.33
C GLY A 13 -2.70 2.51 -3.58
N LEU A 14 -2.42 2.11 -2.32
CA LEU A 14 -3.36 1.35 -1.49
C LEU A 14 -4.64 2.15 -1.22
N GLY A 15 -4.50 3.39 -0.75
CA GLY A 15 -5.65 4.26 -0.49
C GLY A 15 -6.46 4.56 -1.75
N THR A 16 -5.77 4.78 -2.89
CA THR A 16 -6.41 4.96 -4.20
C THR A 16 -7.22 3.72 -4.62
N ALA A 17 -6.65 2.53 -4.41
CA ALA A 17 -7.32 1.27 -4.72
C ALA A 17 -8.54 1.02 -3.82
N CYS A 18 -8.39 1.20 -2.51
CA CYS A 18 -9.49 1.07 -1.54
C CYS A 18 -10.65 2.00 -1.88
N PHE A 19 -10.35 3.27 -2.20
CA PHE A 19 -11.35 4.26 -2.54
C PHE A 19 -12.08 3.92 -3.85
N GLY A 20 -11.34 3.68 -4.94
CA GLY A 20 -11.93 3.38 -6.24
C GLY A 20 -12.81 2.14 -6.23
N LEU A 21 -12.37 1.09 -5.52
CA LEU A 21 -13.15 -0.13 -5.33
C LEU A 21 -14.41 0.13 -4.50
N SER A 22 -14.28 0.77 -3.34
CA SER A 22 -15.42 1.03 -2.44
C SER A 22 -16.50 1.86 -3.10
N GLN A 23 -16.13 2.94 -3.81
CA GLN A 23 -17.08 3.71 -4.62
C GLN A 23 -17.80 2.85 -5.67
N SER A 24 -17.06 1.99 -6.36
CA SER A 24 -17.64 1.17 -7.42
C SER A 24 -18.57 0.09 -6.88
N LEU A 25 -18.30 -0.45 -5.71
CA LEU A 25 -19.19 -1.36 -4.99
C LEU A 25 -20.43 -0.64 -4.50
N ALA A 26 -20.31 0.56 -3.92
CA ALA A 26 -21.44 1.37 -3.48
C ALA A 26 -22.39 1.70 -4.65
N LYS A 27 -21.85 2.05 -5.82
CA LYS A 27 -22.64 2.25 -7.06
C LYS A 27 -23.36 1.00 -7.56
N LYS A 28 -23.03 -0.17 -7.02
CA LYS A 28 -23.69 -1.47 -7.31
C LYS A 28 -24.55 -1.95 -6.14
N ASN A 29 -25.09 -1.03 -5.36
CA ASN A 29 -25.97 -1.28 -4.23
C ASN A 29 -25.35 -2.12 -3.10
N THR A 30 -24.02 -2.08 -2.94
CA THR A 30 -23.35 -2.69 -1.79
C THR A 30 -23.19 -1.62 -0.72
N HIS A 31 -23.83 -1.81 0.43
CA HIS A 31 -23.67 -0.93 1.59
C HIS A 31 -22.29 -1.15 2.21
N ILE A 32 -21.49 -0.12 2.26
CA ILE A 32 -20.11 -0.21 2.75
C ILE A 32 -19.93 0.65 3.99
N LEU A 33 -19.47 0.00 5.06
CA LEU A 33 -18.88 0.65 6.20
C LEU A 33 -17.37 0.48 6.11
N PHE A 34 -16.66 1.56 5.75
CA PHE A 34 -15.21 1.56 5.66
C PHE A 34 -14.61 2.06 6.96
N VAL A 35 -13.72 1.29 7.55
CA VAL A 35 -13.01 1.64 8.78
C VAL A 35 -11.56 1.93 8.41
N ALA A 36 -11.06 3.09 8.84
CA ALA A 36 -9.65 3.45 8.72
C ALA A 36 -9.09 3.82 10.10
N PRO A 37 -7.78 3.69 10.35
CA PRO A 37 -7.16 4.13 11.60
C PRO A 37 -7.50 5.59 11.92
N ARG A 38 -7.35 6.45 10.90
CA ARG A 38 -7.69 7.88 10.96
C ARG A 38 -8.59 8.25 9.78
N ALA A 39 -9.69 8.89 10.08
CA ALA A 39 -10.62 9.47 9.11
C ALA A 39 -11.33 10.67 9.75
N ASP A 40 -11.88 11.55 8.93
CA ASP A 40 -12.76 12.60 9.43
C ASP A 40 -14.10 11.98 9.86
N ASP A 41 -14.67 12.48 10.96
CA ASP A 41 -15.84 11.88 11.58
C ASP A 41 -17.07 11.89 10.68
N HIS A 42 -17.77 10.76 10.64
CA HIS A 42 -19.08 10.56 10.02
C HIS A 42 -19.20 11.05 8.56
N GLN A 43 -18.12 10.93 7.79
CA GLN A 43 -18.19 11.26 6.37
C GLN A 43 -18.86 10.11 5.59
N THR A 44 -19.85 10.46 4.79
CA THR A 44 -20.29 9.63 3.67
C THR A 44 -19.62 10.17 2.42
N LEU A 45 -18.64 9.44 1.91
CA LEU A 45 -17.91 9.82 0.71
C LEU A 45 -18.41 8.96 -0.46
N ASP A 46 -19.11 9.54 -1.41
CA ASP A 46 -19.61 8.87 -2.61
C ASP A 46 -20.37 7.54 -2.33
N GLY A 47 -21.22 7.52 -1.31
CA GLY A 47 -22.02 6.35 -0.95
C GLY A 47 -21.31 5.34 -0.01
N VAL A 48 -20.10 5.66 0.43
CA VAL A 48 -19.32 4.87 1.40
C VAL A 48 -19.35 5.55 2.76
N ALA A 49 -19.91 4.91 3.77
CA ALA A 49 -19.84 5.38 5.15
C ALA A 49 -18.45 5.11 5.72
N VAL A 50 -17.80 6.14 6.25
CA VAL A 50 -16.42 6.05 6.78
C VAL A 50 -16.42 6.25 8.29
N ILE A 51 -15.68 5.41 9.01
CA ILE A 51 -15.48 5.51 10.46
C ILE A 51 -13.98 5.59 10.77
N SER A 52 -13.61 6.53 11.64
CA SER A 52 -12.28 6.56 12.24
C SER A 52 -12.20 5.57 13.42
N ALA A 53 -11.20 4.69 13.39
CA ALA A 53 -10.94 3.78 14.51
C ALA A 53 -10.57 4.55 15.79
N SER A 54 -9.95 5.73 15.67
CA SER A 54 -9.60 6.60 16.81
C SER A 54 -10.82 7.03 17.63
N ASN A 55 -12.02 7.04 17.05
CA ASN A 55 -13.24 7.50 17.72
C ASN A 55 -14.03 6.37 18.40
N ILE A 56 -13.59 5.14 18.27
CA ILE A 56 -14.28 3.97 18.83
C ILE A 56 -13.77 3.68 20.24
N PRO A 57 -14.64 3.74 21.27
CA PRO A 57 -14.24 3.41 22.62
C PRO A 57 -14.07 1.88 22.79
N VAL A 58 -12.99 1.50 23.46
CA VAL A 58 -12.67 0.11 23.80
C VAL A 58 -12.84 -0.06 25.31
N PRO A 59 -13.66 -0.99 25.80
CA PRO A 59 -13.79 -1.29 27.23
C PRO A 59 -12.46 -1.81 27.81
N ILE A 60 -12.08 -1.36 29.01
CA ILE A 60 -10.85 -1.80 29.68
C ILE A 60 -10.86 -3.33 29.90
N LYS A 61 -11.99 -3.92 30.25
CA LYS A 61 -12.15 -5.37 30.35
C LYS A 61 -11.85 -6.12 29.03
N ALA A 62 -12.02 -5.48 27.88
CA ALA A 62 -11.64 -6.07 26.61
C ALA A 62 -10.12 -6.05 26.43
N ILE A 63 -9.44 -5.02 26.94
CA ILE A 63 -7.98 -4.90 26.92
C ILE A 63 -7.35 -5.98 27.81
N GLU A 64 -7.86 -6.17 29.01
CA GLU A 64 -7.39 -7.21 29.95
C GLU A 64 -7.44 -8.63 29.35
N LYS A 65 -8.44 -8.90 28.53
CA LYS A 65 -8.55 -10.18 27.80
C LYS A 65 -7.46 -10.36 26.75
N TYR A 66 -7.01 -9.28 26.10
CA TYR A 66 -5.94 -9.29 25.11
C TYR A 66 -4.53 -9.14 25.74
N PHE A 67 -4.48 -8.59 26.98
CA PHE A 67 -3.25 -8.32 27.71
C PHE A 67 -3.42 -8.71 29.19
N PRO A 68 -3.43 -9.99 29.53
CA PRO A 68 -3.71 -10.47 30.89
C PRO A 68 -2.72 -10.00 31.96
N VAL A 69 -1.56 -9.46 31.55
CA VAL A 69 -0.50 -9.02 32.49
C VAL A 69 -0.72 -7.62 33.07
N ILE A 70 -1.61 -6.79 32.46
CA ILE A 70 -1.85 -5.43 32.98
C ILE A 70 -2.68 -5.46 34.29
N ALA A 71 -3.43 -6.51 34.53
CA ALA A 71 -4.31 -6.64 35.71
C ALA A 71 -3.59 -7.04 37.01
N SER A 72 -2.36 -7.51 36.94
CA SER A 72 -1.62 -8.03 38.13
C SER A 72 -0.71 -7.00 38.80
N SER A 73 -0.62 -5.76 38.32
CA SER A 73 0.29 -4.74 38.87
C SER A 73 -0.29 -3.88 40.00
N GLU A 74 -1.53 -4.09 40.42
CA GLU A 74 -2.12 -3.31 41.56
C GLU A 74 -1.84 -3.86 42.97
N ASN A 75 -1.10 -4.97 43.12
CA ASN A 75 -0.82 -5.56 44.43
C ASN A 75 0.68 -5.83 44.68
N ILE A 76 1.56 -4.86 44.38
CA ILE A 76 2.93 -4.90 44.89
C ILE A 76 3.18 -3.66 45.79
N THR A 77 2.65 -3.71 47.03
CA THR A 77 3.18 -2.94 48.13
C THR A 77 4.44 -3.64 48.69
N GLY A 78 5.50 -3.60 47.91
CA GLY A 78 6.84 -4.03 48.34
C GLY A 78 7.75 -2.83 48.53
N LYS A 79 8.23 -2.63 49.76
CA LYS A 79 9.16 -1.56 50.19
C LYS A 79 10.29 -1.36 49.19
N ARG A 80 10.35 -0.17 48.58
CA ARG A 80 11.51 0.30 47.82
C ARG A 80 12.73 0.36 48.70
N LYS A 81 13.74 -0.42 48.41
CA LYS A 81 15.12 -0.12 48.82
C LYS A 81 15.73 0.77 47.73
N GLU A 82 16.05 1.98 48.10
CA GLU A 82 16.79 2.91 47.24
C GLU A 82 18.21 2.36 47.02
N HIS A 83 18.52 2.08 45.76
CA HIS A 83 19.90 1.98 45.29
C HIS A 83 20.14 3.09 44.27
N SER A 84 20.90 4.11 44.71
CA SER A 84 21.39 5.19 43.86
C SER A 84 22.43 4.63 42.86
N GLY A 85 22.03 4.41 41.64
CA GLY A 85 22.93 4.21 40.50
C GLY A 85 22.46 5.10 39.36
N LYS A 86 23.29 6.10 38.99
CA LYS A 86 23.02 6.94 37.80
C LYS A 86 23.02 6.06 36.55
N LEU A 87 21.86 5.80 36.01
CA LEU A 87 21.70 5.30 34.65
C LEU A 87 21.55 6.49 33.72
N THR A 88 22.57 6.77 32.93
CA THR A 88 22.48 7.73 31.82
C THR A 88 21.93 6.97 30.61
N SER A 89 20.64 7.08 30.33
CA SER A 89 20.07 6.58 29.10
C SER A 89 20.40 7.57 27.99
N ILE A 90 21.14 7.12 26.98
CA ILE A 90 21.32 7.86 25.74
C ILE A 90 20.19 7.38 24.80
N THR A 91 19.17 8.22 24.64
CA THR A 91 18.13 8.00 23.62
C THR A 91 18.69 8.46 22.30
N ILE A 92 19.03 7.53 21.42
CA ILE A 92 19.34 7.82 20.02
C ILE A 92 18.02 7.75 19.28
N THR A 93 17.42 8.90 18.97
CA THR A 93 16.32 8.99 18.01
C THR A 93 16.89 8.81 16.62
N SER A 94 16.67 7.65 16.01
CA SER A 94 16.95 7.45 14.59
C SER A 94 15.64 7.51 13.82
N ASP A 95 15.43 8.60 13.07
CA ASP A 95 14.28 8.81 12.19
C ASP A 95 14.35 8.00 10.87
N LEU A 96 15.20 7.00 10.82
CA LEU A 96 15.45 6.21 9.63
C LEU A 96 15.11 4.76 9.91
N LEU A 97 13.93 4.29 9.50
CA LEU A 97 13.64 2.96 8.95
C LEU A 97 12.14 2.62 9.05
N PRO A 98 11.43 2.38 7.96
CA PRO A 98 10.06 1.89 7.99
C PRO A 98 9.92 0.42 8.41
N TYR A 99 11.04 -0.32 8.61
CA TYR A 99 11.02 -1.75 8.95
C TYR A 99 12.14 -2.10 9.93
N PHE A 100 11.81 -2.28 11.21
CA PHE A 100 12.78 -2.67 12.24
C PHE A 100 13.09 -4.17 12.20
N TYR A 101 14.38 -4.51 12.26
CA TYR A 101 14.89 -5.86 12.53
C TYR A 101 14.80 -6.20 14.02
N GLY A 102 14.32 -7.38 14.36
CA GLY A 102 14.36 -7.95 15.70
C GLY A 102 13.58 -9.26 15.80
N ASP A 103 14.28 -10.33 16.15
CA ASP A 103 13.81 -11.71 16.21
C ASP A 103 12.71 -11.96 17.24
N SER A 104 11.58 -12.51 16.84
CA SER A 104 10.82 -13.55 17.54
C SER A 104 9.48 -13.88 16.84
N ILE A 105 9.17 -15.15 16.83
CA ILE A 105 8.14 -15.89 16.08
C ILE A 105 6.76 -15.70 16.71
N PHE A 106 5.72 -15.52 15.87
CA PHE A 106 4.32 -15.55 16.29
C PHE A 106 3.81 -16.99 16.36
N THR A 107 3.94 -17.62 17.52
CA THR A 107 3.15 -18.79 17.92
C THR A 107 2.08 -18.36 18.92
N GLU A 108 1.06 -19.17 19.24
CA GLU A 108 0.13 -18.86 20.35
C GLU A 108 0.87 -18.54 21.65
N ALA A 109 2.02 -19.16 21.89
CA ALA A 109 2.95 -18.81 22.98
C ALA A 109 3.65 -17.47 22.80
N SER A 110 3.82 -16.96 21.57
CA SER A 110 4.45 -15.66 21.30
C SER A 110 3.48 -14.48 21.45
N LEU A 111 2.18 -14.74 21.44
CA LEU A 111 1.18 -13.76 21.91
C LEU A 111 1.34 -13.50 23.42
N GLU A 112 1.80 -14.46 24.20
CA GLU A 112 2.13 -14.29 25.61
C GLU A 112 3.44 -13.54 25.83
N GLN A 113 4.49 -13.79 25.06
CA GLN A 113 5.77 -13.06 25.12
C GLN A 113 5.69 -11.63 24.59
N TRP A 114 4.75 -11.34 23.70
CA TRP A 114 4.47 -10.00 23.22
C TRP A 114 3.95 -9.07 24.35
N ASN A 115 3.37 -9.62 25.38
CA ASN A 115 2.88 -8.90 26.55
C ASN A 115 4.02 -8.34 27.45
N TYR A 116 5.21 -8.92 27.37
CA TYR A 116 6.32 -8.53 28.26
C TYR A 116 7.07 -7.26 27.83
N GLN A 117 7.04 -6.90 26.54
CA GLN A 117 7.79 -5.75 26.00
C GLN A 117 7.00 -4.43 25.99
N LEU A 118 5.72 -4.41 26.39
CA LEU A 118 4.88 -3.21 26.39
C LEU A 118 5.00 -2.37 27.68
N ASN A 119 5.75 -2.83 28.67
CA ASN A 119 5.85 -2.14 29.98
C ASN A 119 6.87 -1.01 30.04
N ASP A 120 7.66 -0.77 28.96
CA ASP A 120 8.77 0.19 29.01
C ASP A 120 8.58 1.49 28.20
N SER A 121 7.47 1.68 27.50
CA SER A 121 7.21 2.93 26.78
C SER A 121 6.13 3.76 27.48
N THR A 122 6.56 4.72 28.28
CA THR A 122 5.74 5.63 29.12
C THR A 122 5.13 6.83 28.37
N ASP A 123 5.13 6.87 27.05
CA ASP A 123 4.52 7.96 26.28
C ASP A 123 3.22 7.51 25.58
N ASN A 124 2.24 7.16 26.41
CA ASN A 124 0.88 6.89 25.94
C ASN A 124 -0.01 8.11 26.20
N GLU A 125 -0.17 8.99 25.23
CA GLU A 125 -1.29 9.93 25.20
C GLU A 125 -2.60 9.17 24.99
N HIS A 126 -3.10 8.55 26.06
CA HIS A 126 -4.46 8.03 26.10
C HIS A 126 -5.40 9.20 26.40
N ILE A 127 -6.34 9.48 25.52
CA ILE A 127 -7.44 10.37 25.87
C ILE A 127 -8.28 9.65 26.92
N LYS A 128 -8.09 10.03 28.20
CA LYS A 128 -8.91 9.53 29.31
C LYS A 128 -10.30 10.14 29.16
N MET A 129 -11.29 9.31 28.87
CA MET A 129 -12.69 9.73 28.99
C MET A 129 -13.06 9.86 30.50
N LYS A 130 -14.10 10.67 30.79
CA LYS A 130 -14.66 10.80 32.16
C LYS A 130 -15.12 9.46 32.76
N ASP A 131 -15.36 8.44 31.92
CA ASP A 131 -15.70 7.09 32.31
C ASP A 131 -14.41 6.25 32.42
N LYS A 132 -14.09 5.83 33.65
CA LYS A 132 -12.92 4.99 33.98
C LYS A 132 -12.98 3.57 33.38
N THR A 133 -14.03 3.19 32.67
CA THR A 133 -14.26 1.84 32.16
C THR A 133 -13.92 1.69 30.69
N GLN A 134 -13.62 2.77 29.98
CA GLN A 134 -13.35 2.78 28.53
C GLN A 134 -12.13 3.64 28.20
N THR A 135 -11.44 3.28 27.13
CA THR A 135 -10.33 4.05 26.54
C THR A 135 -10.53 4.22 25.05
N ARG A 136 -9.89 5.23 24.45
CA ARG A 136 -9.77 5.40 22.99
C ARG A 136 -8.31 5.41 22.64
N TYR A 137 -7.98 4.83 21.49
CA TYR A 137 -6.64 4.83 20.94
C TYR A 137 -6.53 5.92 19.87
N LEU A 138 -5.51 6.75 19.97
CA LEU A 138 -5.12 7.64 18.87
C LEU A 138 -4.27 6.85 17.89
N PHE A 139 -4.68 6.86 16.64
CA PHE A 139 -3.93 6.25 15.55
C PHE A 139 -3.27 7.34 14.72
N SER A 140 -1.98 7.17 14.41
CA SER A 140 -1.29 8.05 13.46
C SER A 140 -1.75 7.77 12.04
N GLY A 141 -2.09 6.52 11.74
CA GLY A 141 -2.37 6.02 10.38
C GLY A 141 -1.14 6.06 9.48
N GLY A 142 0.05 6.31 10.06
CA GLY A 142 1.33 6.36 9.35
C GLY A 142 2.05 5.01 9.35
N TYR A 143 3.30 5.03 8.84
CA TYR A 143 4.17 3.86 8.73
C TYR A 143 5.40 4.00 9.64
N GLY A 144 5.22 4.55 10.84
CA GLY A 144 6.30 4.84 11.80
C GLY A 144 6.71 3.64 12.66
N SER A 145 7.54 3.91 13.66
CA SER A 145 8.11 2.90 14.59
C SER A 145 7.07 2.12 15.40
N HIS A 146 5.89 2.71 15.66
CA HIS A 146 4.79 2.08 16.44
C HIS A 146 3.76 1.35 15.55
N LEU A 147 4.07 1.12 14.27
CA LEU A 147 3.12 0.56 13.30
C LEU A 147 2.50 -0.76 13.77
N LEU A 148 3.31 -1.69 14.28
CA LEU A 148 2.82 -3.00 14.73
C LEU A 148 1.90 -2.89 15.97
N GLU A 149 2.14 -1.92 16.85
CA GLU A 149 1.25 -1.63 17.97
C GLU A 149 -0.08 -1.07 17.49
N GLU A 150 -0.05 -0.14 16.54
CA GLU A 150 -1.26 0.39 15.93
C GLU A 150 -2.09 -0.73 15.26
N VAL A 151 -1.44 -1.66 14.56
CA VAL A 151 -2.10 -2.84 13.95
C VAL A 151 -2.85 -3.67 15.01
N LYS A 152 -2.24 -3.89 16.18
CA LYS A 152 -2.89 -4.63 17.28
C LYS A 152 -4.07 -3.86 17.86
N ARG A 153 -3.88 -2.58 18.17
CA ARG A 153 -4.93 -1.71 18.69
C ARG A 153 -6.10 -1.62 17.71
N TYR A 154 -5.79 -1.58 16.43
CA TYR A 154 -6.78 -1.59 15.36
C TYR A 154 -7.61 -2.88 15.34
N ALA A 155 -7.00 -4.03 15.59
CA ALA A 155 -7.73 -5.30 15.74
C ALA A 155 -8.70 -5.28 16.92
N MET A 156 -8.30 -4.73 18.08
CA MET A 156 -9.21 -4.58 19.24
C MET A 156 -10.40 -3.68 18.93
N VAL A 157 -10.16 -2.57 18.25
CA VAL A 157 -11.22 -1.65 17.79
C VAL A 157 -12.16 -2.35 16.81
N ALA A 158 -11.62 -3.13 15.87
CA ALA A 158 -12.41 -3.90 14.91
C ALA A 158 -13.36 -4.87 15.60
N GLY A 159 -12.94 -5.50 16.70
CA GLY A 159 -13.80 -6.35 17.53
C GLY A 159 -14.98 -5.58 18.16
N GLN A 160 -14.78 -4.32 18.57
CA GLN A 160 -15.89 -3.49 19.10
C GLN A 160 -16.85 -3.05 17.99
N ILE A 161 -16.32 -2.74 16.80
CA ILE A 161 -17.15 -2.42 15.63
C ILE A 161 -17.99 -3.63 15.23
N ALA A 162 -17.41 -4.82 15.20
CA ALA A 162 -18.10 -6.05 14.86
C ALA A 162 -19.25 -6.40 15.82
N LYS A 163 -19.14 -6.02 17.10
CA LYS A 163 -20.23 -6.20 18.10
C LYS A 163 -21.39 -5.23 17.89
N LYS A 164 -21.12 -4.02 17.41
CA LYS A 164 -22.09 -2.92 17.37
C LYS A 164 -22.80 -2.77 16.04
N ASN A 165 -22.27 -3.40 14.97
CA ASN A 165 -22.81 -3.24 13.62
C ASN A 165 -23.25 -4.59 13.05
N SER A 166 -24.30 -4.56 12.24
CA SER A 166 -24.74 -5.71 11.44
C SER A 166 -24.13 -5.62 10.05
N PHE A 167 -23.53 -6.71 9.59
CA PHE A 167 -22.94 -6.84 8.25
C PHE A 167 -22.91 -8.31 7.83
N GLN A 168 -22.74 -8.55 6.55
CA GLN A 168 -22.76 -9.89 5.95
C GLN A 168 -21.37 -10.44 5.67
N VAL A 169 -20.41 -9.56 5.31
CA VAL A 169 -19.06 -9.92 4.90
C VAL A 169 -18.04 -8.95 5.51
N ILE A 170 -16.89 -9.48 5.87
CA ILE A 170 -15.72 -8.72 6.29
C ILE A 170 -14.73 -8.71 5.13
N HIS A 171 -14.19 -7.52 4.79
CA HIS A 171 -13.19 -7.36 3.76
C HIS A 171 -12.02 -6.54 4.32
N ALA A 172 -10.84 -7.14 4.40
CA ALA A 172 -9.63 -6.53 4.95
C ALA A 172 -8.58 -6.32 3.84
N HIS A 173 -8.05 -5.09 3.75
CA HIS A 173 -7.12 -4.66 2.71
C HIS A 173 -5.70 -4.56 3.24
N ASP A 174 -4.84 -5.43 2.74
CA ASP A 174 -3.42 -5.56 3.07
C ASP A 174 -3.13 -5.97 4.54
N TRP A 175 -1.90 -6.38 4.80
CA TRP A 175 -1.45 -7.02 6.03
C TRP A 175 -1.73 -6.20 7.31
N LEU A 176 -1.71 -4.87 7.21
CA LEU A 176 -2.01 -3.95 8.31
C LEU A 176 -3.42 -4.14 8.89
N THR A 177 -4.33 -4.68 8.10
CA THR A 177 -5.74 -4.84 8.48
C THR A 177 -6.17 -6.29 8.67
N TYR A 178 -5.30 -7.26 8.36
CA TYR A 178 -5.64 -8.67 8.51
C TYR A 178 -5.98 -9.05 9.96
N PRO A 179 -5.22 -8.60 10.99
CA PRO A 179 -5.59 -8.87 12.37
C PRO A 179 -6.97 -8.29 12.74
N ALA A 180 -7.32 -7.11 12.20
CA ALA A 180 -8.66 -6.50 12.40
C ALA A 180 -9.76 -7.35 11.75
N GLY A 181 -9.54 -7.84 10.54
CA GLY A 181 -10.45 -8.74 9.84
C GLY A 181 -10.66 -10.05 10.58
N ILE A 182 -9.59 -10.67 11.07
CA ILE A 182 -9.62 -11.93 11.85
C ILE A 182 -10.41 -11.73 13.14
N GLU A 183 -10.17 -10.64 13.88
CA GLU A 183 -10.88 -10.38 15.11
C GLU A 183 -12.36 -10.09 14.86
N ALA A 184 -12.69 -9.32 13.83
CA ALA A 184 -14.08 -9.09 13.44
C ALA A 184 -14.79 -10.41 13.07
N LYS A 185 -14.12 -11.32 12.34
CA LYS A 185 -14.62 -12.67 12.03
C LYS A 185 -14.87 -13.47 13.31
N ARG A 186 -13.91 -13.49 14.23
CA ARG A 186 -14.02 -14.21 15.51
C ARG A 186 -15.23 -13.75 16.33
N ILE A 187 -15.52 -12.45 16.33
CA ILE A 187 -16.62 -11.87 17.10
C ILE A 187 -17.97 -12.08 16.43
N SER A 188 -18.06 -11.92 15.10
CA SER A 188 -19.34 -11.90 14.38
C SER A 188 -19.72 -13.24 13.75
N GLY A 189 -18.76 -14.15 13.57
CA GLY A 189 -18.94 -15.38 12.80
C GLY A 189 -19.11 -15.16 11.28
N LYS A 190 -18.96 -13.90 10.79
CA LYS A 190 -19.15 -13.59 9.38
C LYS A 190 -17.91 -13.92 8.55
N PRO A 191 -18.07 -14.27 7.25
CA PRO A 191 -16.97 -14.64 6.39
C PRO A 191 -16.00 -13.46 6.19
N LEU A 192 -14.70 -13.81 6.12
CA LEU A 192 -13.58 -12.88 5.94
C LEU A 192 -12.99 -13.03 4.55
N ILE A 193 -12.91 -11.93 3.84
CA ILE A 193 -12.14 -11.78 2.62
C ILE A 193 -10.90 -10.95 2.92
N ILE A 194 -9.75 -11.43 2.45
CA ILE A 194 -8.49 -10.70 2.47
C ILE A 194 -8.16 -10.26 1.06
N HIS A 195 -7.83 -8.97 0.89
CA HIS A 195 -7.40 -8.39 -0.36
C HIS A 195 -5.91 -8.08 -0.30
N VAL A 196 -5.12 -8.77 -1.10
CA VAL A 196 -3.67 -8.65 -1.13
C VAL A 196 -3.28 -7.65 -2.20
N HIS A 197 -2.85 -6.45 -1.78
CA HIS A 197 -2.36 -5.40 -2.66
C HIS A 197 -0.86 -5.50 -2.91
N ALA A 198 -0.12 -6.06 -1.94
CA ALA A 198 1.29 -6.41 -2.05
C ALA A 198 1.63 -7.45 -0.98
N THR A 199 2.63 -8.27 -1.24
CA THR A 199 3.19 -9.20 -0.27
C THR A 199 4.54 -8.69 0.25
N GLU A 200 5.03 -9.28 1.33
CA GLU A 200 6.37 -8.97 1.84
C GLU A 200 7.46 -9.34 0.81
N TYR A 201 7.24 -10.39 0.03
CA TYR A 201 8.14 -10.73 -1.09
C TYR A 201 8.20 -9.66 -2.18
N ASP A 202 7.10 -8.94 -2.44
CA ASP A 202 7.12 -7.81 -3.37
C ASP A 202 7.94 -6.65 -2.84
N ARG A 203 7.91 -6.42 -1.51
CA ARG A 203 8.58 -5.29 -0.85
C ARG A 203 10.06 -5.52 -0.61
N ALA A 204 10.43 -6.72 -0.15
CA ALA A 204 11.75 -7.05 0.37
C ALA A 204 12.52 -8.11 -0.45
N GLY A 205 11.90 -8.69 -1.48
CA GLY A 205 12.48 -9.82 -2.22
C GLY A 205 12.66 -11.04 -1.32
N GLU A 206 13.85 -11.61 -1.31
CA GLU A 206 14.15 -12.76 -0.43
C GLU A 206 14.50 -12.35 1.02
N ASN A 207 14.76 -11.05 1.28
CA ASN A 207 15.06 -10.53 2.62
C ASN A 207 13.80 -10.13 3.38
N ILE A 208 12.87 -11.07 3.53
CA ILE A 208 11.57 -10.82 4.14
C ILE A 208 11.66 -10.44 5.62
N ASN A 209 10.79 -9.53 6.05
CA ASN A 209 10.52 -9.32 7.47
C ASN A 209 9.62 -10.44 7.97
N GLN A 210 10.17 -11.31 8.82
CA GLN A 210 9.48 -12.50 9.31
C GLN A 210 8.17 -12.17 10.03
N ARG A 211 8.09 -11.06 10.78
CA ARG A 211 6.87 -10.65 11.49
C ARG A 211 5.75 -10.26 10.52
N ILE A 212 6.09 -9.53 9.47
CA ILE A 212 5.11 -9.14 8.44
C ILE A 212 4.65 -10.38 7.69
N PHE A 213 5.59 -11.24 7.29
CA PHE A 213 5.28 -12.51 6.63
C PHE A 213 4.31 -13.37 7.45
N GLU A 214 4.52 -13.49 8.77
CA GLU A 214 3.63 -14.28 9.65
C GLU A 214 2.23 -13.66 9.74
N ILE A 215 2.11 -12.32 9.81
CA ILE A 215 0.81 -11.64 9.77
C ILE A 215 0.10 -11.89 8.43
N GLU A 216 0.82 -11.79 7.32
CA GLU A 216 0.27 -12.06 6.00
C GLU A 216 -0.19 -13.52 5.88
N ARG A 217 0.66 -14.47 6.28
CA ARG A 217 0.35 -15.91 6.27
C ARG A 217 -0.87 -16.22 7.12
N MET A 218 -0.88 -15.77 8.38
CA MET A 218 -2.01 -15.98 9.29
C MET A 218 -3.31 -15.39 8.71
N GLY A 219 -3.24 -14.19 8.13
CA GLY A 219 -4.38 -13.57 7.47
C GLY A 219 -4.92 -14.41 6.32
N MET A 220 -4.03 -14.88 5.45
CA MET A 220 -4.37 -15.71 4.31
C MET A 220 -4.96 -17.07 4.73
N GLU A 221 -4.41 -17.70 5.76
CA GLU A 221 -4.90 -18.97 6.32
C GLU A 221 -6.32 -18.83 6.92
N LYS A 222 -6.57 -17.75 7.67
CA LYS A 222 -7.84 -17.51 8.39
C LYS A 222 -8.97 -16.96 7.49
N ALA A 223 -8.65 -16.42 6.32
CA ALA A 223 -9.63 -15.92 5.37
C ALA A 223 -10.49 -17.06 4.78
N ASP A 224 -11.71 -16.75 4.37
CA ASP A 224 -12.58 -17.67 3.60
C ASP A 224 -12.29 -17.57 2.09
N ARG A 225 -11.94 -16.38 1.62
CA ARG A 225 -11.46 -16.12 0.26
C ARG A 225 -10.33 -15.09 0.31
N ILE A 226 -9.46 -15.17 -0.68
CA ILE A 226 -8.35 -14.24 -0.88
C ILE A 226 -8.50 -13.62 -2.25
N ILE A 227 -8.43 -12.30 -2.31
CA ILE A 227 -8.37 -11.55 -3.56
C ILE A 227 -6.92 -11.13 -3.79
N ALA A 228 -6.35 -11.53 -4.92
CA ALA A 228 -5.06 -11.07 -5.40
C ALA A 228 -5.25 -10.06 -6.53
N VAL A 229 -4.50 -8.97 -6.52
CA VAL A 229 -4.62 -7.90 -7.52
C VAL A 229 -4.10 -8.28 -8.90
N SER A 230 -3.42 -9.42 -9.02
CA SER A 230 -2.89 -9.96 -10.29
C SER A 230 -2.61 -11.46 -10.21
N GLN A 231 -2.39 -12.09 -11.35
CA GLN A 231 -1.89 -13.48 -11.41
C GLN A 231 -0.48 -13.59 -10.83
N LEU A 232 0.36 -12.55 -11.03
CA LEU A 232 1.67 -12.45 -10.40
C LEU A 232 1.55 -12.57 -8.86
N THR A 233 0.69 -11.78 -8.25
CA THR A 233 0.43 -11.82 -6.81
C THR A 233 -0.16 -13.17 -6.37
N LYS A 234 -1.11 -13.73 -7.14
CA LYS A 234 -1.65 -15.07 -6.86
C LYS A 234 -0.55 -16.14 -6.85
N ASN A 235 0.37 -16.08 -7.81
CA ASN A 235 1.47 -17.05 -7.88
C ASN A 235 2.40 -16.95 -6.66
N ILE A 236 2.68 -15.74 -6.17
CA ILE A 236 3.45 -15.53 -4.94
C ILE A 236 2.69 -16.10 -3.72
N ILE A 237 1.40 -15.81 -3.58
CA ILE A 237 0.57 -16.33 -2.49
C ILE A 237 0.58 -17.86 -2.47
N VAL A 238 0.40 -18.51 -3.61
CA VAL A 238 0.37 -19.96 -3.70
C VAL A 238 1.75 -20.57 -3.42
N SER A 239 2.80 -20.03 -4.03
CA SER A 239 4.13 -20.66 -3.96
C SER A 239 4.91 -20.30 -2.69
N ARG A 240 4.76 -19.08 -2.14
CA ARG A 240 5.55 -18.59 -1.00
C ARG A 240 4.83 -18.69 0.34
N TYR A 241 3.51 -18.59 0.34
CA TYR A 241 2.68 -18.71 1.56
C TYR A 241 1.98 -20.07 1.66
N ASN A 242 2.17 -20.95 0.66
CA ASN A 242 1.60 -22.30 0.62
C ASN A 242 0.06 -22.31 0.74
N ILE A 243 -0.59 -21.34 0.12
CA ILE A 243 -2.06 -21.22 0.12
C ILE A 243 -2.66 -22.02 -1.05
N VAL A 244 -3.76 -22.72 -0.78
CA VAL A 244 -4.48 -23.52 -1.80
C VAL A 244 -4.95 -22.61 -2.94
N PRO A 245 -4.64 -22.91 -4.21
CA PRO A 245 -4.97 -22.04 -5.36
C PRO A 245 -6.47 -21.72 -5.52
N THR A 246 -7.35 -22.63 -5.09
CA THR A 246 -8.81 -22.47 -5.17
C THR A 246 -9.35 -21.42 -4.19
N LYS A 247 -8.58 -21.05 -3.17
CA LYS A 247 -8.93 -20.02 -2.21
C LYS A 247 -8.63 -18.61 -2.73
N VAL A 248 -7.82 -18.49 -3.80
CA VAL A 248 -7.29 -17.22 -4.30
C VAL A 248 -7.94 -16.85 -5.62
N GLU A 249 -8.66 -15.73 -5.64
CA GLU A 249 -9.29 -15.16 -6.82
C GLU A 249 -8.48 -13.95 -7.32
N VAL A 250 -8.30 -13.85 -8.65
CA VAL A 250 -7.62 -12.69 -9.25
C VAL A 250 -8.65 -11.63 -9.62
N VAL A 251 -8.51 -10.45 -9.02
CA VAL A 251 -9.32 -9.28 -9.35
C VAL A 251 -8.38 -8.09 -9.60
N HIS A 252 -8.14 -7.80 -10.86
CA HIS A 252 -7.29 -6.67 -11.24
C HIS A 252 -7.87 -5.34 -10.78
N ASN A 253 -6.99 -4.43 -10.35
CA ASN A 253 -7.38 -3.05 -10.05
C ASN A 253 -7.87 -2.33 -11.32
N GLY A 254 -8.63 -1.28 -11.12
CA GLY A 254 -9.10 -0.39 -12.18
C GLY A 254 -8.56 1.02 -12.02
N VAL A 255 -8.98 1.88 -12.91
CA VAL A 255 -8.82 3.32 -12.82
C VAL A 255 -10.16 4.02 -12.93
N VAL A 256 -10.23 5.22 -12.39
CA VAL A 256 -11.36 6.13 -12.63
C VAL A 256 -11.02 6.92 -13.89
N PRO A 257 -11.83 6.84 -14.96
CA PRO A 257 -11.62 7.68 -16.13
C PRO A 257 -11.61 9.15 -15.70
N LYS A 258 -10.46 9.81 -15.78
CA LYS A 258 -10.39 11.25 -15.61
C LYS A 258 -10.96 11.89 -16.89
N ARG A 259 -11.80 12.93 -16.77
CA ARG A 259 -12.12 13.79 -17.89
C ARG A 259 -10.80 14.41 -18.37
N ASN A 260 -10.52 14.32 -19.65
CA ASN A 260 -9.38 14.98 -20.27
C ASN A 260 -9.40 16.45 -19.83
N ASN A 261 -8.47 16.83 -18.97
CA ASN A 261 -8.13 18.22 -18.76
C ASN A 261 -7.33 18.65 -20.01
N ASN A 262 -8.06 18.94 -21.08
CA ASN A 262 -7.50 19.53 -22.27
C ASN A 262 -6.81 20.83 -21.85
N GLY A 263 -5.48 20.86 -21.91
CA GLY A 263 -4.79 22.10 -22.11
C GLY A 263 -4.03 22.74 -20.96
N ILE A 264 -3.40 21.98 -20.07
CA ILE A 264 -2.21 22.52 -19.41
C ILE A 264 -0.97 21.93 -20.09
N ALA A 265 -0.73 22.34 -21.32
CA ALA A 265 0.60 22.24 -21.89
C ALA A 265 1.49 23.20 -21.10
N LEU A 266 2.23 22.70 -20.13
CA LEU A 266 3.29 23.48 -19.50
C LEU A 266 4.40 23.64 -20.56
N PRO A 267 4.77 24.84 -20.94
CA PRO A 267 5.79 25.08 -21.95
C PRO A 267 7.16 24.79 -21.34
N LEU A 268 7.62 23.56 -21.46
CA LEU A 268 9.03 23.21 -21.23
C LEU A 268 9.86 23.40 -22.52
N GLY A 269 9.47 24.34 -23.37
CA GLY A 269 10.25 24.70 -24.57
C GLY A 269 10.52 23.54 -25.53
N GLY A 270 9.60 22.56 -25.66
CA GLY A 270 9.76 21.41 -26.53
C GLY A 270 10.70 20.32 -25.99
N LYS A 271 11.14 20.39 -24.75
CA LYS A 271 12.02 19.40 -24.12
C LYS A 271 11.34 18.03 -24.01
N ARG A 272 12.12 16.97 -24.28
CA ARG A 272 11.68 15.57 -24.14
C ARG A 272 11.91 15.12 -22.70
N VAL A 273 10.86 14.65 -22.02
CA VAL A 273 10.89 14.26 -20.61
C VAL A 273 10.54 12.78 -20.44
N VAL A 274 11.47 12.01 -19.88
CA VAL A 274 11.26 10.62 -19.48
C VAL A 274 11.01 10.57 -17.98
N THR A 275 9.89 10.00 -17.57
CA THR A 275 9.41 10.07 -16.19
C THR A 275 9.40 8.71 -15.52
N PHE A 276 9.91 8.65 -14.29
CA PHE A 276 9.66 7.63 -13.27
C PHE A 276 8.74 8.25 -12.21
N LEU A 277 7.67 7.58 -11.82
CA LEU A 277 6.78 8.02 -10.76
C LEU A 277 6.43 6.85 -9.84
N GLY A 278 6.76 7.01 -8.55
CA GLY A 278 6.48 6.02 -7.53
C GLY A 278 7.39 6.16 -6.31
N ARG A 279 7.24 5.27 -5.34
CA ARG A 279 8.17 5.22 -4.20
C ARG A 279 9.59 4.90 -4.69
N VAL A 280 10.59 5.62 -4.21
CA VAL A 280 11.99 5.39 -4.58
C VAL A 280 12.58 4.31 -3.65
N THR A 281 12.17 3.06 -3.87
CA THR A 281 12.52 1.86 -3.08
C THR A 281 13.04 0.76 -3.99
N HIS A 282 13.64 -0.28 -3.42
CA HIS A 282 14.13 -1.44 -4.17
C HIS A 282 13.05 -2.04 -5.09
N GLN A 283 11.84 -2.20 -4.57
CA GLN A 283 10.69 -2.74 -5.29
C GLN A 283 10.44 -2.04 -6.64
N LYS A 284 10.61 -0.72 -6.68
CA LYS A 284 10.31 0.10 -7.88
C LYS A 284 11.47 0.22 -8.86
N GLY A 285 12.65 -0.29 -8.50
CA GLY A 285 13.81 -0.38 -9.40
C GLY A 285 14.40 0.94 -9.89
N PRO A 286 14.51 2.00 -9.04
CA PRO A 286 14.98 3.31 -9.49
C PRO A 286 16.41 3.28 -10.04
N GLY A 287 17.25 2.35 -9.61
CA GLY A 287 18.60 2.17 -10.12
C GLY A 287 18.62 1.80 -11.60
N TYR A 288 17.73 0.92 -12.04
CA TYR A 288 17.63 0.52 -13.45
C TYR A 288 17.17 1.68 -14.34
N PHE A 289 16.32 2.58 -13.80
CA PHE A 289 15.95 3.82 -14.50
C PHE A 289 17.15 4.74 -14.71
N VAL A 290 18.00 4.93 -13.69
CA VAL A 290 19.21 5.76 -13.79
C VAL A 290 20.20 5.15 -14.79
N ASP A 291 20.39 3.84 -14.76
CA ASP A 291 21.30 3.15 -15.69
C ASP A 291 20.83 3.22 -17.14
N ALA A 292 19.53 3.07 -17.37
CA ALA A 292 18.95 3.26 -18.69
C ALA A 292 19.10 4.71 -19.18
N ALA A 293 18.87 5.68 -18.29
CA ALA A 293 19.04 7.10 -18.60
C ALA A 293 20.46 7.44 -19.03
N HIS A 294 21.48 6.89 -18.35
CA HIS A 294 22.87 7.08 -18.75
C HIS A 294 23.12 6.64 -20.21
N LYS A 295 22.56 5.50 -20.62
CA LYS A 295 22.67 4.98 -21.99
C LYS A 295 21.88 5.81 -23.01
N VAL A 296 20.70 6.30 -22.63
CA VAL A 296 19.86 7.15 -23.49
C VAL A 296 20.57 8.48 -23.80
N LEU A 297 21.18 9.11 -22.78
CA LEU A 297 21.85 10.40 -22.92
C LEU A 297 23.08 10.36 -23.85
N GLN A 298 23.67 9.17 -24.07
CA GLN A 298 24.72 9.00 -25.09
C GLN A 298 24.20 9.22 -26.51
N LYS A 299 22.91 8.99 -26.78
CA LYS A 299 22.26 9.15 -28.08
C LYS A 299 21.41 10.41 -28.18
N PHE A 300 20.81 10.84 -27.06
CA PHE A 300 19.87 11.96 -26.96
C PHE A 300 20.27 12.90 -25.82
N PRO A 301 21.26 13.78 -26.06
CA PRO A 301 21.81 14.65 -25.00
C PRO A 301 20.86 15.78 -24.56
N ASP A 302 19.70 15.94 -25.21
CA ASP A 302 18.67 16.94 -24.89
C ASP A 302 17.49 16.40 -24.07
N VAL A 303 17.52 15.10 -23.71
CA VAL A 303 16.46 14.47 -22.92
C VAL A 303 16.63 14.79 -21.44
N HIS A 304 15.53 15.07 -20.76
CA HIS A 304 15.47 15.22 -19.32
C HIS A 304 14.77 14.02 -18.66
N PHE A 305 15.25 13.65 -17.49
CA PHE A 305 14.70 12.56 -16.68
C PHE A 305 14.10 13.13 -15.40
N VAL A 306 12.89 12.71 -15.08
CA VAL A 306 12.20 13.10 -13.84
C VAL A 306 12.01 11.86 -12.98
N MET A 307 12.57 11.88 -11.78
CA MET A 307 12.28 10.88 -10.74
C MET A 307 11.35 11.51 -9.71
N ALA A 308 10.06 11.19 -9.84
CA ALA A 308 8.99 11.72 -9.00
C ALA A 308 8.62 10.72 -7.90
N GLY A 309 8.83 11.12 -6.65
CA GLY A 309 8.54 10.33 -5.46
C GLY A 309 9.60 10.44 -4.39
N SER A 310 9.35 9.79 -3.26
CA SER A 310 10.28 9.68 -2.13
C SER A 310 10.43 8.22 -1.72
N GLY A 311 11.47 7.93 -0.94
CA GLY A 311 11.77 6.59 -0.44
C GLY A 311 13.22 6.49 0.03
N ASP A 312 13.54 5.37 0.64
CA ASP A 312 14.83 5.06 1.26
C ASP A 312 16.02 5.11 0.28
N LEU A 313 15.77 4.81 -1.00
CA LEU A 313 16.83 4.84 -2.04
C LEU A 313 17.01 6.21 -2.69
N LEU A 314 16.19 7.24 -2.36
CA LEU A 314 16.31 8.55 -3.01
C LEU A 314 17.71 9.18 -2.85
N PRO A 315 18.32 9.22 -1.64
CA PRO A 315 19.69 9.75 -1.49
C PRO A 315 20.70 9.00 -2.36
N LYS A 316 20.65 7.67 -2.38
CA LYS A 316 21.52 6.83 -3.18
C LYS A 316 21.35 7.07 -4.69
N MET A 317 20.13 7.37 -5.15
CA MET A 317 19.88 7.72 -6.57
C MET A 317 20.47 9.08 -6.93
N ILE A 318 20.39 10.06 -6.05
CA ILE A 318 21.01 11.38 -6.23
C ILE A 318 22.55 11.23 -6.36
N GLU A 319 23.17 10.48 -5.46
CA GLU A 319 24.61 10.18 -5.51
C GLU A 319 25.00 9.46 -6.81
N ARG A 320 24.21 8.45 -7.23
CA ARG A 320 24.44 7.70 -8.46
C ARG A 320 24.36 8.59 -9.70
N VAL A 321 23.37 9.47 -9.76
CA VAL A 321 23.21 10.45 -10.86
C VAL A 321 24.41 11.42 -10.90
N ALA A 322 24.89 11.88 -9.75
CA ALA A 322 26.08 12.75 -9.66
C ALA A 322 27.34 12.00 -10.10
N ALA A 323 27.55 10.78 -9.64
CA ALA A 323 28.70 9.94 -10.02
C ALA A 323 28.75 9.66 -11.53
N LEU A 324 27.59 9.49 -12.17
CA LEU A 324 27.48 9.32 -13.63
C LEU A 324 27.50 10.65 -14.41
N LYS A 325 27.65 11.81 -13.73
CA LYS A 325 27.66 13.16 -14.33
C LYS A 325 26.38 13.51 -15.10
N LEU A 326 25.21 13.04 -14.59
CA LEU A 326 23.91 13.23 -15.22
C LEU A 326 23.08 14.35 -14.57
N SER A 327 23.62 15.10 -13.60
CA SER A 327 22.87 16.05 -12.77
C SER A 327 22.14 17.14 -13.54
N SER A 328 22.68 17.59 -14.70
CA SER A 328 22.03 18.58 -15.57
C SER A 328 20.78 18.07 -16.29
N HIS A 329 20.59 16.75 -16.34
CA HIS A 329 19.49 16.09 -17.04
C HIS A 329 18.47 15.45 -16.10
N PHE A 330 18.78 15.33 -14.78
CA PHE A 330 17.93 14.70 -13.79
C PHE A 330 17.24 15.71 -12.88
N HIS A 331 15.95 15.46 -12.63
CA HIS A 331 15.12 16.27 -11.74
C HIS A 331 14.44 15.36 -10.72
N PHE A 332 14.72 15.57 -9.45
CA PHE A 332 14.11 14.87 -8.32
C PHE A 332 13.04 15.76 -7.71
N THR A 333 11.81 15.28 -7.62
CA THR A 333 10.69 16.12 -7.14
C THR A 333 10.34 15.90 -5.68
N GLY A 334 10.79 14.79 -5.07
CA GLY A 334 10.23 14.33 -3.82
C GLY A 334 8.77 13.87 -3.98
N PHE A 335 8.06 13.71 -2.87
CA PHE A 335 6.66 13.30 -2.85
C PHE A 335 5.75 14.34 -3.54
N LEU A 336 4.82 13.85 -4.34
CA LEU A 336 3.85 14.68 -5.07
C LEU A 336 2.42 14.32 -4.65
N ASN A 337 1.61 15.33 -4.37
CA ASN A 337 0.17 15.16 -4.24
C ASN A 337 -0.50 15.02 -5.63
N THR A 338 -1.77 14.60 -5.64
CA THR A 338 -2.51 14.31 -6.88
C THR A 338 -2.48 15.44 -7.92
N SER A 339 -2.63 16.71 -7.49
CA SER A 339 -2.61 17.85 -8.41
C SER A 339 -1.25 18.08 -9.07
N LYS A 340 -0.16 17.78 -8.35
CA LYS A 340 1.20 17.86 -8.89
C LYS A 340 1.52 16.68 -9.81
N VAL A 341 0.97 15.49 -9.52
CA VAL A 341 1.08 14.31 -10.39
C VAL A 341 0.48 14.60 -11.77
N ASP A 342 -0.68 15.25 -11.83
CA ASP A 342 -1.30 15.62 -13.12
C ASP A 342 -0.38 16.57 -13.95
N LYS A 343 0.36 17.47 -13.29
CA LYS A 343 1.35 18.32 -13.96
C LYS A 343 2.56 17.53 -14.50
N ILE A 344 2.99 16.50 -13.75
CA ILE A 344 4.07 15.61 -14.24
C ILE A 344 3.62 14.86 -15.49
N TRP A 345 2.40 14.31 -15.50
CA TRP A 345 1.89 13.65 -16.69
C TRP A 345 1.79 14.59 -17.89
N ALA A 346 1.40 15.84 -17.68
CA ALA A 346 1.28 16.84 -18.75
C ALA A 346 2.62 17.17 -19.45
N ILE A 347 3.76 17.04 -18.75
CA ILE A 347 5.09 17.28 -19.31
C ILE A 347 5.79 16.01 -19.78
N SER A 348 5.27 14.83 -19.44
CA SER A 348 5.93 13.54 -19.72
C SER A 348 5.81 13.17 -21.20
N THR A 349 6.94 12.85 -21.82
CA THR A 349 7.00 12.29 -23.18
C THR A 349 6.87 10.77 -23.14
N VAL A 350 7.51 10.11 -22.16
CA VAL A 350 7.50 8.66 -21.92
C VAL A 350 7.46 8.41 -20.42
N TYR A 351 6.66 7.44 -20.00
CA TYR A 351 6.68 6.93 -18.63
C TYR A 351 7.38 5.57 -18.57
N VAL A 352 8.21 5.38 -17.55
CA VAL A 352 8.99 4.15 -17.35
C VAL A 352 8.75 3.60 -15.95
N MET A 353 8.36 2.33 -15.85
CA MET A 353 8.18 1.59 -14.61
C MET A 353 9.06 0.33 -14.60
N PRO A 354 10.32 0.42 -14.17
CA PRO A 354 11.26 -0.70 -14.15
C PRO A 354 11.21 -1.47 -12.83
N SER A 355 10.00 -1.75 -12.34
CA SER A 355 9.80 -2.38 -11.04
C SER A 355 10.32 -3.81 -11.01
N VAL A 356 11.02 -4.16 -9.92
CA VAL A 356 11.53 -5.51 -9.63
C VAL A 356 10.36 -6.47 -9.37
N SER A 357 9.39 -6.02 -8.60
CA SER A 357 8.11 -6.70 -8.38
C SER A 357 7.01 -5.65 -8.22
N GLU A 358 6.05 -5.65 -9.13
CA GLU A 358 4.91 -4.73 -9.08
C GLU A 358 3.63 -5.55 -8.99
N PRO A 359 2.98 -5.65 -7.83
CA PRO A 359 1.76 -6.45 -7.68
C PRO A 359 0.69 -6.12 -8.69
N PHE A 360 0.49 -4.82 -8.97
CA PHE A 360 -0.37 -4.40 -10.07
C PHE A 360 0.25 -3.24 -10.86
N GLY A 361 0.31 -2.02 -10.30
CA GLY A 361 0.82 -0.82 -10.96
C GLY A 361 -0.30 0.08 -11.51
N ILE A 362 -0.78 1.02 -10.70
CA ILE A 362 -1.81 1.99 -11.13
C ILE A 362 -1.18 3.13 -11.96
N ALA A 363 0.04 3.54 -11.63
CA ALA A 363 0.71 4.67 -12.30
C ALA A 363 0.84 4.53 -13.85
N PRO A 364 1.14 3.34 -14.43
CA PRO A 364 1.08 3.17 -15.89
C PRO A 364 -0.30 3.45 -16.48
N LEU A 365 -1.36 3.08 -15.78
CA LEU A 365 -2.73 3.34 -16.22
C LEU A 365 -3.06 4.83 -16.18
N GLU A 366 -2.58 5.56 -15.15
CA GLU A 366 -2.70 7.02 -15.07
C GLU A 366 -1.93 7.71 -16.20
N ALA A 367 -0.71 7.25 -16.51
CA ALA A 367 0.07 7.74 -17.64
C ALA A 367 -0.65 7.54 -18.97
N ILE A 368 -1.21 6.36 -19.22
CA ILE A 368 -2.01 6.06 -20.43
C ILE A 368 -3.22 7.00 -20.52
N MET A 369 -3.94 7.22 -19.42
CA MET A 369 -5.08 8.17 -19.40
C MET A 369 -4.65 9.60 -19.70
N ALA A 370 -3.43 9.98 -19.35
CA ALA A 370 -2.85 11.27 -19.69
C ALA A 370 -2.27 11.33 -21.12
N GLY A 371 -2.40 10.25 -21.91
CA GLY A 371 -1.87 10.17 -23.27
C GLY A 371 -0.35 9.99 -23.34
N VAL A 372 0.27 9.50 -22.27
CA VAL A 372 1.72 9.22 -22.20
C VAL A 372 1.97 7.74 -22.52
N PRO A 373 2.83 7.42 -23.50
CA PRO A 373 3.21 6.04 -23.78
C PRO A 373 4.03 5.47 -22.62
N VAL A 374 3.86 4.19 -22.35
CA VAL A 374 4.44 3.54 -21.18
C VAL A 374 5.39 2.41 -21.54
N ILE A 375 6.49 2.32 -20.80
CA ILE A 375 7.41 1.18 -20.75
C ILE A 375 7.28 0.58 -19.36
N ILE A 376 6.90 -0.70 -19.27
CA ILE A 376 6.62 -1.38 -18.02
C ILE A 376 7.46 -2.65 -17.86
N SER A 377 7.72 -3.00 -16.61
CA SER A 377 8.37 -4.28 -16.30
C SER A 377 7.45 -5.46 -16.62
N ASN A 378 8.01 -6.53 -17.17
CA ASN A 378 7.33 -7.83 -17.30
C ASN A 378 6.93 -8.38 -15.91
N GLN A 379 7.66 -8.00 -14.85
CA GLN A 379 7.41 -8.40 -13.46
C GLN A 379 6.38 -7.49 -12.80
N SER A 380 5.25 -7.24 -13.49
CA SER A 380 4.17 -6.40 -13.00
C SER A 380 2.80 -6.94 -13.36
N GLY A 381 1.83 -6.82 -12.44
CA GLY A 381 0.45 -7.24 -12.69
C GLY A 381 -0.24 -6.41 -13.77
N VAL A 382 0.12 -5.14 -13.96
CA VAL A 382 -0.41 -4.32 -15.05
C VAL A 382 -0.02 -4.85 -16.43
N ALA A 383 1.10 -5.57 -16.55
CA ALA A 383 1.50 -6.22 -17.79
C ALA A 383 0.52 -7.33 -18.24
N GLU A 384 -0.31 -7.85 -17.33
CA GLU A 384 -1.33 -8.83 -17.64
C GLU A 384 -2.52 -8.20 -18.39
N VAL A 385 -2.82 -6.95 -18.13
CA VAL A 385 -4.03 -6.26 -18.63
C VAL A 385 -3.74 -5.20 -19.67
N VAL A 386 -2.53 -4.62 -19.75
CA VAL A 386 -2.13 -3.65 -20.76
C VAL A 386 -1.34 -4.36 -21.86
N GLN A 387 -1.92 -4.42 -23.06
CA GLN A 387 -1.27 -5.05 -24.21
C GLN A 387 -0.48 -4.05 -25.05
N HIS A 388 -0.91 -2.78 -25.05
CA HIS A 388 -0.30 -1.72 -25.88
C HIS A 388 0.68 -0.86 -25.07
N ALA A 389 1.64 -1.55 -24.44
CA ALA A 389 2.81 -0.99 -23.77
C ALA A 389 4.06 -1.71 -24.25
N ILE A 390 5.23 -1.07 -24.16
CA ILE A 390 6.48 -1.79 -24.30
C ILE A 390 6.78 -2.49 -22.99
N LYS A 391 7.01 -3.79 -23.04
CA LYS A 391 7.28 -4.64 -21.87
C LYS A 391 8.72 -5.09 -21.91
N VAL A 392 9.47 -4.85 -20.81
CA VAL A 392 10.90 -5.20 -20.69
C VAL A 392 11.15 -5.90 -19.36
N ASN A 393 12.19 -6.69 -19.27
CA ASN A 393 12.65 -7.18 -17.97
C ASN A 393 13.38 -6.04 -17.24
N PHE A 394 13.09 -5.84 -15.95
CA PHE A 394 13.61 -4.70 -15.18
C PHE A 394 15.14 -4.65 -15.15
N TRP A 395 15.83 -5.80 -15.17
CA TRP A 395 17.30 -5.90 -15.14
C TRP A 395 17.97 -5.59 -16.49
N ASP A 396 17.21 -5.68 -17.60
CA ASP A 396 17.74 -5.39 -18.93
C ASP A 396 17.71 -3.89 -19.22
N THR A 397 18.68 -3.18 -18.64
CA THR A 397 18.83 -1.73 -18.82
C THR A 397 19.15 -1.32 -20.26
N GLN A 398 19.66 -2.26 -21.08
CA GLN A 398 19.91 -2.00 -22.51
C GLN A 398 18.59 -2.03 -23.29
N ALA A 399 17.75 -3.03 -23.08
CA ALA A 399 16.41 -3.09 -23.68
C ALA A 399 15.56 -1.90 -23.22
N LEU A 400 15.65 -1.51 -21.94
CA LEU A 400 14.96 -0.35 -21.39
C LEU A 400 15.39 0.95 -22.09
N ALA A 401 16.70 1.17 -22.25
CA ALA A 401 17.24 2.32 -22.96
C ALA A 401 16.83 2.34 -24.44
N SER A 402 16.88 1.18 -25.11
CA SER A 402 16.45 1.04 -26.51
C SER A 402 14.97 1.39 -26.67
N ALA A 403 14.09 0.86 -25.79
CA ALA A 403 12.66 1.17 -25.80
C ALA A 403 12.37 2.67 -25.61
N ILE A 404 13.13 3.35 -24.73
CA ILE A 404 13.02 4.80 -24.57
C ILE A 404 13.45 5.50 -25.87
N CYS A 405 14.58 5.14 -26.45
CA CYS A 405 15.08 5.71 -27.71
C CYS A 405 14.08 5.51 -28.85
N ASP A 406 13.47 4.33 -28.96
CA ASP A 406 12.49 4.03 -30.01
C ASP A 406 11.24 4.91 -29.90
N LEU A 407 10.73 5.11 -28.68
CA LEU A 407 9.59 6.01 -28.44
C LEU A 407 9.92 7.48 -28.69
N LEU A 408 11.18 7.88 -28.51
CA LEU A 408 11.63 9.24 -28.79
C LEU A 408 11.90 9.46 -30.29
N THR A 409 12.24 8.40 -31.03
CA THR A 409 12.58 8.46 -32.47
C THR A 409 11.36 8.27 -33.36
N TYR A 410 10.58 7.20 -33.12
CA TYR A 410 9.54 6.75 -34.03
C TYR A 410 8.17 7.27 -33.63
N LYS A 411 7.80 8.47 -34.11
CA LYS A 411 6.49 9.09 -33.84
C LYS A 411 5.31 8.18 -34.23
N SER A 412 5.44 7.39 -35.30
CA SER A 412 4.39 6.45 -35.72
C SER A 412 4.14 5.34 -34.69
N LEU A 413 5.20 4.78 -34.10
CA LEU A 413 5.12 3.80 -33.01
C LEU A 413 4.42 4.43 -31.79
N THR A 414 4.91 5.56 -31.33
CA THR A 414 4.39 6.30 -30.19
C THR A 414 2.91 6.64 -30.36
N ASN A 415 2.51 7.16 -31.52
CA ASN A 415 1.10 7.49 -31.81
C ASN A 415 0.22 6.23 -31.87
N THR A 416 0.74 5.12 -32.40
CA THR A 416 0.02 3.85 -32.43
C THR A 416 -0.23 3.31 -31.03
N LEU A 417 0.80 3.30 -30.17
CA LEU A 417 0.66 2.87 -28.79
C LEU A 417 -0.34 3.75 -28.02
N LYS A 418 -0.21 5.08 -28.12
CA LYS A 418 -1.15 6.01 -27.47
C LYS A 418 -2.60 5.73 -27.87
N ARG A 419 -2.89 5.67 -29.18
CA ARG A 419 -4.25 5.44 -29.67
C ARG A 419 -4.82 4.11 -29.23
N LYS A 420 -4.01 3.03 -29.27
CA LYS A 420 -4.48 1.69 -28.91
C LYS A 420 -4.65 1.54 -27.40
N SER A 421 -3.71 2.05 -26.59
CA SER A 421 -3.81 2.02 -25.12
C SER A 421 -4.96 2.88 -24.59
N GLU A 422 -5.30 4.01 -25.26
CA GLU A 422 -6.48 4.82 -24.93
C GLU A 422 -7.80 4.04 -25.08
N VAL A 423 -7.90 3.18 -26.08
CA VAL A 423 -9.07 2.29 -26.25
C VAL A 423 -9.08 1.19 -25.19
N GLU A 424 -7.91 0.64 -24.89
CA GLU A 424 -7.72 -0.47 -23.96
C GLU A 424 -8.04 -0.05 -22.52
N ILE A 425 -7.59 1.14 -22.08
CA ILE A 425 -7.77 1.63 -20.71
C ILE A 425 -9.24 1.76 -20.30
N LYS A 426 -10.15 2.00 -21.25
CA LYS A 426 -11.60 2.07 -21.00
C LYS A 426 -12.17 0.76 -20.46
N LYS A 427 -11.50 -0.37 -20.74
CA LYS A 427 -11.88 -1.70 -20.26
C LYS A 427 -11.29 -2.03 -18.89
N ILE A 428 -10.32 -1.23 -18.39
CA ILE A 428 -9.64 -1.44 -17.11
C ILE A 428 -10.22 -0.46 -16.09
N ASN A 429 -11.36 -0.83 -15.50
CA ASN A 429 -12.10 0.07 -14.63
C ASN A 429 -12.57 -0.62 -13.34
N TRP A 430 -12.81 0.15 -12.29
CA TRP A 430 -13.25 -0.35 -10.99
C TRP A 430 -14.60 -1.04 -11.02
N SER A 431 -15.46 -0.74 -12.01
CA SER A 431 -16.77 -1.38 -12.12
C SER A 431 -16.68 -2.89 -12.42
N LEU A 432 -15.67 -3.30 -13.19
CA LEU A 432 -15.41 -4.73 -13.45
C LEU A 432 -14.85 -5.43 -12.21
N ALA A 433 -13.92 -4.79 -11.50
CA ALA A 433 -13.41 -5.30 -10.22
C ALA A 433 -14.55 -5.47 -9.21
N ALA A 434 -15.38 -4.44 -9.04
CA ALA A 434 -16.53 -4.48 -8.14
C ALA A 434 -17.55 -5.56 -8.51
N LYS A 435 -17.78 -5.81 -9.80
CA LYS A 435 -18.66 -6.91 -10.25
C LYS A 435 -18.13 -8.26 -9.79
N LYS A 436 -16.84 -8.56 -10.00
CA LYS A 436 -16.23 -9.82 -9.56
C LYS A 436 -16.28 -9.97 -8.04
N ILE A 437 -16.00 -8.91 -7.30
CA ILE A 437 -16.02 -8.93 -5.83
C ILE A 437 -17.45 -9.15 -5.30
N ASN A 438 -18.46 -8.53 -5.91
CA ASN A 438 -19.85 -8.78 -5.53
C ASN A 438 -20.26 -10.26 -5.78
N THR A 439 -19.78 -10.89 -6.85
CA THR A 439 -19.98 -12.32 -7.04
C THR A 439 -19.40 -13.13 -5.88
N ILE A 440 -18.16 -12.84 -5.48
CA ILE A 440 -17.51 -13.50 -4.31
C ILE A 440 -18.31 -13.25 -3.02
N TYR A 441 -18.83 -12.03 -2.81
CA TYR A 441 -19.67 -11.73 -1.65
C TYR A 441 -20.94 -12.58 -1.64
N HIS A 442 -21.62 -12.68 -2.77
CA HIS A 442 -22.81 -13.51 -2.91
C HIS A 442 -22.54 -14.99 -2.61
N GLU A 443 -21.47 -15.55 -3.18
CA GLU A 443 -21.06 -16.93 -2.92
C GLU A 443 -20.86 -17.21 -1.44
N LEU A 444 -20.22 -16.28 -0.70
CA LEU A 444 -19.95 -16.44 0.73
C LEU A 444 -21.17 -16.22 1.63
N THR A 445 -22.17 -15.49 1.16
CA THR A 445 -23.36 -15.16 1.95
C THR A 445 -24.55 -16.06 1.65
N THR A 446 -24.54 -16.80 0.54
CA THR A 446 -25.62 -17.71 0.11
C THR A 446 -25.29 -19.18 0.37
N GLN A 447 -24.06 -19.53 0.74
CA GLN A 447 -23.76 -20.88 1.22
C GLN A 447 -24.40 -21.08 2.61
N PRO A 448 -25.18 -22.17 2.79
CA PRO A 448 -25.92 -22.44 4.03
C PRO A 448 -24.98 -22.69 5.23
#